data_a31447a77f7a6c95033fa1d70ec587a6
#
_entry.id   a31447a77f7a6c95033fa1d70ec587a6
#
_cell.length_a   1.000
_cell.length_b   1.000
_cell.length_c   1.000
_cell.angle_alpha   90.00
_cell.angle_beta   90.00
_cell.angle_gamma   90.00
#
_symmetry.space_group_name_H-M   'P 1'
#
loop_
_entity.id
_entity.type
_entity.pdbx_description
1 polymer ?
#
loop_
_entity_poly.entity_id
_entity_poly.type
_entity_poly.pdbx_seq_one_letter_code
_entity_poly.pdbx_strand_id
1 'polypeptide(L)'
;MSRIVWLSLLLLLGDLGTVPGNAADEPDLIFKRSTVFKVLTPNDKLATYGIDDPEVEGVACHFTVPERGGVTGWLGVAEEVSDISLACRQIGQIRFKAKFAQGDDVFRKRRSLFFKKMQIVRGCDTKRNVLVYMVYSDRLIEGSPKNSTSSVPIMLWGQNDQIQRCEDFVEK
;
A
#
# COMPACT_ATOMS: atom_id res chain seq x y z
N MET A 1 -5.53 30.06 -68.90
CA MET A 1 -6.41 30.18 -67.68
C MET A 1 -6.21 28.94 -66.82
N SER A 2 -5.30 29.02 -65.89
CA SER A 2 -4.90 27.89 -65.03
C SER A 2 -5.56 28.08 -63.65
N ARG A 3 -6.42 27.13 -63.25
CA ARG A 3 -7.04 27.13 -61.92
C ARG A 3 -6.19 26.25 -60.99
N ILE A 4 -5.49 26.88 -60.05
CA ILE A 4 -4.73 26.23 -58.97
C ILE A 4 -5.75 25.86 -57.87
N VAL A 5 -5.92 24.54 -57.63
CA VAL A 5 -6.72 24.00 -56.54
C VAL A 5 -5.81 23.84 -55.35
N TRP A 6 -6.06 24.62 -54.28
CA TRP A 6 -5.41 24.48 -53.00
C TRP A 6 -6.07 23.34 -52.23
N LEU A 7 -5.35 22.26 -52.03
CA LEU A 7 -5.75 21.17 -51.15
C LEU A 7 -5.36 21.55 -49.71
N SER A 8 -6.34 21.91 -48.92
CA SER A 8 -6.15 22.15 -47.47
C SER A 8 -6.06 20.81 -46.76
N LEU A 9 -4.83 20.42 -46.32
CA LEU A 9 -4.58 19.27 -45.49
C LEU A 9 -4.90 19.64 -44.07
N LEU A 10 -6.07 19.21 -43.53
CA LEU A 10 -6.44 19.30 -42.14
C LEU A 10 -5.65 18.24 -41.37
N LEU A 11 -4.63 18.68 -40.64
CA LEU A 11 -3.93 17.87 -39.59
C LEU A 11 -4.87 17.74 -38.38
N LEU A 12 -5.56 16.62 -38.25
CA LEU A 12 -6.20 16.19 -37.01
C LEU A 12 -5.10 15.84 -36.01
N LEU A 13 -4.72 16.78 -35.16
CA LEU A 13 -3.95 16.53 -33.94
C LEU A 13 -4.91 15.80 -32.97
N GLY A 14 -4.80 14.46 -32.92
CA GLY A 14 -5.43 13.67 -31.92
C GLY A 14 -4.80 14.00 -30.57
N ASP A 15 -5.58 14.61 -29.66
CA ASP A 15 -5.25 14.70 -28.25
C ASP A 15 -5.03 13.28 -27.70
N LEU A 16 -3.78 12.88 -27.56
CA LEU A 16 -3.41 11.76 -26.70
C LEU A 16 -3.70 12.20 -25.27
N GLY A 17 -4.94 12.00 -24.83
CA GLY A 17 -5.30 12.13 -23.43
C GLY A 17 -4.40 11.22 -22.61
N THR A 18 -3.41 11.80 -21.94
CA THR A 18 -2.66 11.13 -20.88
C THR A 18 -3.66 10.83 -19.78
N VAL A 19 -4.12 9.57 -19.71
CA VAL A 19 -4.83 9.07 -18.55
C VAL A 19 -3.87 9.24 -17.37
N PRO A 20 -4.19 10.05 -16.34
CA PRO A 20 -3.36 10.10 -15.16
C PRO A 20 -3.37 8.69 -14.57
N GLY A 21 -2.27 7.99 -14.68
CA GLY A 21 -2.05 6.75 -13.92
C GLY A 21 -2.29 7.09 -12.45
N ASN A 22 -3.25 6.43 -11.81
CA ASN A 22 -3.50 6.60 -10.39
C ASN A 22 -2.20 6.36 -9.62
N ALA A 23 -1.59 7.45 -9.15
CA ALA A 23 -0.46 7.42 -8.21
C ALA A 23 -0.85 6.85 -6.83
N ALA A 24 -2.10 6.38 -6.68
CA ALA A 24 -2.69 5.86 -5.45
C ALA A 24 -2.17 4.48 -5.02
N ASP A 25 -1.18 3.92 -5.73
CA ASP A 25 -0.78 2.53 -5.55
C ASP A 25 0.58 2.32 -4.87
N GLU A 26 1.36 3.38 -4.65
CA GLU A 26 2.63 3.31 -3.92
C GLU A 26 2.44 3.87 -2.49
N PRO A 27 3.12 3.29 -1.47
CA PRO A 27 3.06 3.84 -0.12
C PRO A 27 3.66 5.23 -0.07
N ASP A 28 2.97 6.13 0.62
CA ASP A 28 3.44 7.50 0.84
C ASP A 28 4.52 7.52 1.93
N LEU A 29 5.69 8.03 1.59
CA LEU A 29 6.73 8.25 2.59
C LEU A 29 6.32 9.39 3.52
N ILE A 30 6.12 9.07 4.81
CA ILE A 30 5.75 10.06 5.84
C ILE A 30 7.00 10.73 6.41
N PHE A 31 7.94 9.94 6.89
CA PHE A 31 9.24 10.43 7.37
C PHE A 31 10.31 9.32 7.42
N LYS A 32 11.57 9.77 7.51
CA LYS A 32 12.72 8.89 7.79
C LYS A 32 13.49 9.38 9.01
N ARG A 33 13.99 8.46 9.81
CA ARG A 33 14.83 8.74 10.97
C ARG A 33 16.12 7.94 10.91
N SER A 34 17.28 8.61 10.94
CA SER A 34 18.57 7.93 11.08
C SER A 34 18.68 7.30 12.48
N THR A 35 19.11 6.04 12.51
CA THR A 35 19.24 5.26 13.74
C THR A 35 20.70 5.11 14.20
N VAL A 36 21.65 5.15 13.25
CA VAL A 36 23.07 5.02 13.50
C VAL A 36 23.83 6.09 12.74
N PHE A 37 24.75 6.77 13.41
CA PHE A 37 25.66 7.71 12.77
C PHE A 37 26.93 6.96 12.31
N LYS A 38 27.18 6.95 11.00
CA LYS A 38 28.38 6.37 10.38
C LYS A 38 29.15 7.49 9.69
N VAL A 39 30.46 7.59 10.00
CA VAL A 39 31.29 8.71 9.51
C VAL A 39 31.61 8.61 8.02
N LEU A 40 31.69 7.38 7.46
CA LEU A 40 32.17 7.14 6.10
C LEU A 40 31.14 6.48 5.17
N THR A 41 29.96 6.10 5.68
CA THR A 41 28.90 5.47 4.89
C THR A 41 27.55 6.09 5.24
N PRO A 42 26.58 6.09 4.32
CA PRO A 42 25.23 6.54 4.63
C PRO A 42 24.65 5.78 5.83
N ASN A 43 23.95 6.51 6.70
CA ASN A 43 23.38 5.97 7.93
C ASN A 43 22.22 5.02 7.64
N ASP A 44 22.08 4.00 8.49
CA ASP A 44 20.87 3.20 8.55
C ASP A 44 19.69 4.06 9.04
N LYS A 45 18.50 3.84 8.51
CA LYS A 45 17.32 4.64 8.77
C LYS A 45 16.12 3.76 9.04
N LEU A 46 15.17 4.28 9.79
CA LEU A 46 13.80 3.79 9.81
C LEU A 46 12.96 4.69 8.91
N ALA A 47 12.22 4.11 8.00
CA ALA A 47 11.31 4.82 7.11
C ALA A 47 9.87 4.41 7.43
N THR A 48 9.02 5.40 7.70
CA THR A 48 7.60 5.21 7.97
C THR A 48 6.80 5.62 6.75
N TYR A 49 5.93 4.72 6.32
CA TYR A 49 5.05 4.89 5.17
C TYR A 49 3.59 4.82 5.59
N GLY A 50 2.75 5.54 4.84
CA GLY A 50 1.30 5.47 4.90
C GLY A 50 0.73 4.81 3.64
N ILE A 51 -0.37 4.08 3.79
CA ILE A 51 -1.08 3.47 2.68
C ILE A 51 -2.54 3.23 3.04
N ASP A 52 -3.43 3.51 2.10
CA ASP A 52 -4.86 3.22 2.25
C ASP A 52 -5.19 1.82 1.73
N ASP A 53 -6.20 1.17 2.32
CA ASP A 53 -6.72 -0.08 1.78
C ASP A 53 -7.47 0.20 0.47
N PRO A 54 -7.06 -0.38 -0.67
CA PRO A 54 -7.68 -0.11 -1.96
C PRO A 54 -9.11 -0.63 -2.08
N GLU A 55 -9.48 -1.65 -1.29
CA GLU A 55 -10.78 -2.33 -1.35
C GLU A 55 -11.70 -1.99 -0.17
N VAL A 56 -11.15 -1.34 0.88
CA VAL A 56 -11.92 -0.91 2.06
C VAL A 56 -11.67 0.57 2.31
N GLU A 57 -12.62 1.41 1.92
CA GLU A 57 -12.55 2.85 2.22
C GLU A 57 -12.62 3.09 3.72
N GLY A 58 -12.00 4.18 4.16
CA GLY A 58 -12.00 4.60 5.56
C GLY A 58 -10.99 3.88 6.44
N VAL A 59 -10.03 3.13 5.85
CA VAL A 59 -8.90 2.53 6.56
C VAL A 59 -7.59 3.03 6.00
N ALA A 60 -6.71 3.51 6.87
CA ALA A 60 -5.31 3.77 6.55
C ALA A 60 -4.38 2.95 7.44
N CYS A 61 -3.30 2.46 6.86
CA CYS A 61 -2.25 1.73 7.54
C CYS A 61 -0.94 2.50 7.49
N HIS A 62 -0.23 2.53 8.62
CA HIS A 62 1.15 3.01 8.69
C HIS A 62 2.06 1.85 9.06
N PHE A 63 3.19 1.75 8.39
CA PHE A 63 4.18 0.73 8.68
C PHE A 63 5.58 1.33 8.62
N THR A 64 6.49 0.78 9.44
CA THR A 64 7.87 1.22 9.49
C THR A 64 8.78 0.07 9.13
N VAL A 65 9.70 0.35 8.22
CA VAL A 65 10.71 -0.58 7.76
C VAL A 65 12.10 0.02 7.92
N PRO A 66 13.12 -0.79 8.23
CA PRO A 66 14.49 -0.34 8.21
C PRO A 66 15.03 -0.25 6.79
N GLU A 67 15.74 0.81 6.51
CA GLU A 67 16.51 1.01 5.28
C GLU A 67 17.99 1.05 5.62
N ARG A 68 18.79 0.19 5.01
CA ARG A 68 20.25 0.28 5.13
C ARG A 68 20.80 1.39 4.24
N GLY A 69 21.74 2.14 4.80
CA GLY A 69 22.52 3.11 4.05
C GLY A 69 23.63 2.44 3.22
N GLY A 70 24.13 3.15 2.18
CA GLY A 70 25.26 2.72 1.35
C GLY A 70 24.89 2.10 0.01
N VAL A 71 25.93 1.75 -0.77
CA VAL A 71 25.78 1.19 -2.12
C VAL A 71 25.02 -0.14 -2.12
N THR A 72 25.18 -0.94 -1.07
CA THR A 72 24.48 -2.21 -0.88
C THR A 72 22.99 -2.03 -0.61
N GLY A 73 22.59 -0.93 0.04
CA GLY A 73 21.18 -0.57 0.24
C GLY A 73 20.50 -0.16 -1.07
N TRP A 74 21.22 0.54 -1.93
CA TRP A 74 20.71 0.95 -3.26
C TRP A 74 20.48 -0.25 -4.20
N LEU A 75 21.32 -1.28 -4.12
CA LEU A 75 21.19 -2.50 -4.93
C LEU A 75 20.15 -3.49 -4.35
N GLY A 76 19.53 -3.20 -3.22
CA GLY A 76 18.52 -4.07 -2.60
C GLY A 76 19.03 -5.43 -2.13
N VAL A 77 20.36 -5.62 -2.05
CA VAL A 77 21.01 -6.92 -1.78
C VAL A 77 21.22 -7.18 -0.28
N ALA A 78 21.10 -6.16 0.57
CA ALA A 78 21.58 -6.22 1.95
C ALA A 78 20.48 -6.08 3.01
N GLU A 79 19.24 -6.45 2.72
CA GLU A 79 18.21 -6.51 3.77
C GLU A 79 18.19 -7.87 4.46
N GLU A 80 18.84 -7.94 5.62
CA GLU A 80 18.41 -8.88 6.64
C GLU A 80 17.01 -8.47 7.09
N VAL A 81 16.12 -9.46 7.17
CA VAL A 81 14.73 -9.28 7.59
C VAL A 81 14.70 -8.63 8.97
N SER A 82 14.31 -7.40 9.01
CA SER A 82 14.18 -6.65 10.24
C SER A 82 12.70 -6.55 10.63
N ASP A 83 12.48 -6.21 11.89
CA ASP A 83 11.16 -6.09 12.45
C ASP A 83 10.35 -5.03 11.70
N ILE A 84 9.18 -5.42 11.20
CA ILE A 84 8.24 -4.52 10.54
C ILE A 84 7.14 -4.20 11.55
N SER A 85 6.88 -2.93 11.78
CA SER A 85 5.72 -2.51 12.58
C SER A 85 4.55 -2.18 11.67
N LEU A 86 3.32 -2.46 12.13
CA LEU A 86 2.09 -2.13 11.42
C LEU A 86 1.08 -1.50 12.38
N ALA A 87 0.46 -0.42 11.96
CA ALA A 87 -0.65 0.22 12.66
C ALA A 87 -1.71 0.66 11.64
N CYS A 88 -2.87 -0.02 11.62
CA CYS A 88 -4.01 0.36 10.80
C CYS A 88 -5.09 1.01 11.68
N ARG A 89 -5.79 2.00 11.14
CA ARG A 89 -6.84 2.74 11.86
C ARG A 89 -8.00 3.05 10.93
N GLN A 90 -9.19 3.08 11.51
CA GLN A 90 -10.32 3.72 10.86
C GLN A 90 -10.09 5.22 10.83
N ILE A 91 -10.16 5.82 9.63
CA ILE A 91 -9.96 7.25 9.37
C ILE A 91 -11.18 7.90 8.70
N GLY A 92 -12.21 7.14 8.43
CA GLY A 92 -13.44 7.55 7.78
C GLY A 92 -14.53 6.49 7.94
N GLN A 93 -15.65 6.70 7.29
CA GLN A 93 -16.69 5.68 7.20
C GLN A 93 -16.16 4.45 6.47
N ILE A 94 -16.31 3.27 7.06
CA ILE A 94 -15.93 2.02 6.43
C ILE A 94 -16.91 1.69 5.30
N ARG A 95 -16.37 1.47 4.09
CA ARG A 95 -17.13 0.99 2.93
C ARG A 95 -16.32 -0.08 2.21
N PHE A 96 -16.91 -1.26 2.08
CA PHE A 96 -16.33 -2.33 1.30
C PHE A 96 -16.67 -2.16 -0.18
N LYS A 97 -15.67 -2.15 -1.06
CA LYS A 97 -15.83 -2.05 -2.51
C LYS A 97 -16.03 -3.41 -3.18
N ALA A 98 -15.52 -4.47 -2.56
CA ALA A 98 -15.56 -5.84 -3.07
C ALA A 98 -15.58 -6.85 -1.93
N LYS A 99 -15.90 -8.09 -2.26
CA LYS A 99 -15.68 -9.23 -1.35
C LYS A 99 -14.19 -9.61 -1.36
N PHE A 100 -13.75 -10.21 -0.26
CA PHE A 100 -12.37 -10.65 -0.08
C PHE A 100 -12.31 -12.00 0.64
N ALA A 101 -11.27 -12.77 0.38
CA ALA A 101 -11.00 -13.99 1.13
C ALA A 101 -10.26 -13.67 2.44
N GLN A 102 -10.41 -14.54 3.45
CA GLN A 102 -9.65 -14.43 4.69
C GLN A 102 -8.15 -14.58 4.43
N GLY A 103 -7.37 -13.60 4.82
CA GLY A 103 -5.94 -13.58 4.58
C GLY A 103 -5.52 -13.13 3.18
N ASP A 104 -6.44 -12.53 2.43
CA ASP A 104 -6.12 -11.97 1.11
C ASP A 104 -5.05 -10.90 1.19
N ASP A 105 -4.11 -10.93 0.25
CA ASP A 105 -3.11 -9.89 0.07
C ASP A 105 -3.80 -8.60 -0.40
N VAL A 106 -3.75 -7.58 0.44
CA VAL A 106 -4.37 -6.27 0.19
C VAL A 106 -3.79 -5.59 -1.05
N PHE A 107 -2.52 -5.86 -1.37
CA PHE A 107 -1.78 -5.17 -2.42
C PHE A 107 -1.31 -6.07 -3.57
N ARG A 108 -1.88 -7.27 -3.74
CA ARG A 108 -1.44 -8.25 -4.75
C ARG A 108 -1.40 -7.74 -6.19
N LYS A 109 -2.21 -6.73 -6.52
CA LYS A 109 -2.21 -6.11 -7.86
C LYS A 109 -1.06 -5.12 -8.07
N ARG A 110 -0.32 -4.79 -7.03
CA ARG A 110 0.75 -3.80 -7.06
C ARG A 110 2.07 -4.44 -7.39
N ARG A 111 2.72 -3.92 -8.41
CA ARG A 111 4.06 -4.37 -8.85
C ARG A 111 5.19 -3.55 -8.26
N SER A 112 4.96 -2.78 -7.20
CA SER A 112 6.00 -2.02 -6.53
C SER A 112 7.12 -2.94 -6.03
N LEU A 113 8.36 -2.52 -6.21
CA LEU A 113 9.53 -3.22 -5.65
C LEU A 113 9.45 -3.35 -4.13
N PHE A 114 8.73 -2.43 -3.50
CA PHE A 114 8.49 -2.40 -2.07
C PHE A 114 7.72 -3.64 -1.58
N PHE A 115 6.61 -3.99 -2.25
CA PHE A 115 5.77 -5.13 -1.88
C PHE A 115 6.28 -6.49 -2.38
N LYS A 116 7.42 -6.54 -3.08
CA LYS A 116 8.07 -7.82 -3.41
C LYS A 116 8.73 -8.50 -2.21
N LYS A 117 8.94 -7.76 -1.13
CA LYS A 117 9.66 -8.25 0.06
C LYS A 117 8.79 -8.30 1.31
N MET A 118 7.61 -7.72 1.25
CA MET A 118 6.69 -7.57 2.37
C MET A 118 5.26 -7.71 1.87
N GLN A 119 4.46 -8.49 2.57
CA GLN A 119 3.04 -8.65 2.27
C GLN A 119 2.19 -8.12 3.41
N ILE A 120 1.10 -7.47 3.05
CA ILE A 120 0.05 -7.05 3.99
C ILE A 120 -1.22 -7.78 3.59
N VAL A 121 -1.71 -8.61 4.50
CA VAL A 121 -2.94 -9.37 4.31
C VAL A 121 -4.04 -8.85 5.21
N ARG A 122 -5.29 -9.03 4.78
CA ARG A 122 -6.50 -8.61 5.50
C ARG A 122 -7.38 -9.81 5.80
N GLY A 123 -7.97 -9.79 7.00
CA GLY A 123 -9.02 -10.71 7.41
C GLY A 123 -10.12 -9.98 8.17
N CYS A 124 -11.21 -10.69 8.44
CA CYS A 124 -12.35 -10.24 9.24
C CYS A 124 -12.52 -11.14 10.46
N ASP A 125 -12.45 -10.57 11.67
CA ASP A 125 -12.98 -11.20 12.88
C ASP A 125 -14.51 -11.00 12.88
N THR A 126 -15.22 -11.97 12.33
CA THR A 126 -16.69 -11.90 12.14
C THR A 126 -17.43 -11.78 13.47
N LYS A 127 -16.89 -12.38 14.53
CA LYS A 127 -17.48 -12.33 15.86
C LYS A 127 -17.48 -10.93 16.47
N ARG A 128 -16.43 -10.15 16.21
CA ARG A 128 -16.22 -8.82 16.79
C ARG A 128 -16.45 -7.68 15.82
N ASN A 129 -16.72 -8.00 14.55
CA ASN A 129 -16.79 -7.02 13.45
C ASN A 129 -15.55 -6.14 13.37
N VAL A 130 -14.39 -6.78 13.28
CA VAL A 130 -13.08 -6.13 13.27
C VAL A 130 -12.30 -6.57 12.03
N LEU A 131 -11.77 -5.61 11.28
CA LEU A 131 -10.76 -5.91 10.26
C LEU A 131 -9.42 -6.16 10.93
N VAL A 132 -8.76 -7.24 10.52
CA VAL A 132 -7.45 -7.62 11.02
C VAL A 132 -6.45 -7.57 9.88
N TYR A 133 -5.43 -6.76 10.03
CA TYR A 133 -4.33 -6.64 9.07
C TYR A 133 -3.08 -7.27 9.66
N MET A 134 -2.36 -8.01 8.86
CA MET A 134 -1.08 -8.58 9.24
C MET A 134 -0.04 -8.27 8.15
N VAL A 135 1.09 -7.74 8.55
CA VAL A 135 2.27 -7.59 7.70
C VAL A 135 3.27 -8.69 8.01
N TYR A 136 3.85 -9.28 6.97
CA TYR A 136 4.94 -10.24 7.13
C TYR A 136 5.96 -10.13 5.99
N SER A 137 7.18 -10.60 6.26
CA SER A 137 8.25 -10.61 5.26
C SER A 137 8.22 -11.91 4.45
N ASP A 138 8.35 -11.81 3.13
CA ASP A 138 8.45 -12.97 2.22
C ASP A 138 9.76 -13.75 2.37
N ARG A 139 10.75 -13.20 3.05
CA ARG A 139 12.08 -13.80 3.12
C ARG A 139 12.20 -14.71 4.34
N LEU A 140 12.12 -16.01 4.12
CA LEU A 140 12.49 -17.04 5.08
C LEU A 140 13.99 -17.34 4.94
N ILE A 141 14.80 -16.99 5.95
CA ILE A 141 16.19 -17.46 6.03
C ILE A 141 16.23 -18.67 6.95
N GLU A 142 15.63 -18.59 8.12
CA GLU A 142 15.37 -19.69 9.06
C GLU A 142 14.21 -19.30 10.00
N GLY A 143 13.32 -20.24 10.32
CA GLY A 143 12.21 -20.04 11.24
C GLY A 143 10.98 -19.36 10.64
N SER A 144 10.11 -18.81 11.49
CA SER A 144 8.90 -18.11 11.07
C SER A 144 9.20 -16.70 10.56
N PRO A 145 8.48 -16.20 9.53
CA PRO A 145 8.64 -14.83 9.05
C PRO A 145 8.31 -13.84 10.18
N LYS A 146 9.08 -12.77 10.24
CA LYS A 146 8.77 -11.64 11.13
C LYS A 146 7.46 -11.01 10.69
N ASN A 147 6.57 -10.74 11.64
CA ASN A 147 5.24 -10.25 11.37
C ASN A 147 4.77 -9.24 12.43
N SER A 148 3.75 -8.49 12.08
CA SER A 148 3.03 -7.59 12.99
C SER A 148 1.56 -7.57 12.62
N THR A 149 0.69 -7.49 13.61
CA THR A 149 -0.76 -7.49 13.44
C THR A 149 -1.37 -6.20 13.96
N SER A 150 -2.34 -5.66 13.24
CA SER A 150 -3.14 -4.52 13.62
C SER A 150 -4.62 -4.81 13.44
N SER A 151 -5.45 -4.35 14.38
CA SER A 151 -6.89 -4.53 14.36
C SER A 151 -7.61 -3.19 14.22
N VAL A 152 -8.63 -3.14 13.35
CA VAL A 152 -9.45 -1.97 13.07
C VAL A 152 -10.90 -2.30 13.37
N PRO A 153 -11.42 -1.95 14.57
CA PRO A 153 -12.84 -2.07 14.86
C PRO A 153 -13.64 -1.21 13.87
N ILE A 154 -14.75 -1.76 13.35
CA ILE A 154 -15.64 -1.02 12.47
C ILE A 154 -16.63 -0.24 13.34
N MET A 155 -16.43 1.05 13.42
CA MET A 155 -17.19 1.97 14.28
C MET A 155 -18.00 2.96 13.44
N LEU A 156 -19.06 3.53 14.02
CA LEU A 156 -19.76 4.68 13.44
C LEU A 156 -18.78 5.86 13.28
N TRP A 157 -18.80 6.51 12.13
CA TRP A 157 -17.95 7.66 11.84
C TRP A 157 -18.69 9.01 11.83
N GLY A 158 -20.01 8.99 11.85
CA GLY A 158 -20.85 10.18 11.86
C GLY A 158 -22.29 9.86 12.23
N GLN A 159 -23.12 10.90 12.38
CA GLN A 159 -24.51 10.74 12.86
C GLN A 159 -25.41 9.95 11.89
N ASN A 160 -25.10 9.96 10.58
CA ASN A 160 -25.88 9.29 9.53
C ASN A 160 -25.19 8.04 8.98
N ASP A 161 -24.16 7.56 9.64
CA ASP A 161 -23.41 6.39 9.22
C ASP A 161 -24.13 5.09 9.59
N GLN A 162 -23.94 4.04 8.78
CA GLN A 162 -24.38 2.68 9.05
C GLN A 162 -23.17 1.77 9.20
N ILE A 163 -23.15 1.02 10.29
CA ILE A 163 -22.09 0.03 10.53
C ILE A 163 -22.29 -1.12 9.54
N GLN A 164 -21.32 -1.29 8.63
CA GLN A 164 -21.23 -2.50 7.81
C GLN A 164 -20.63 -3.64 8.63
N ARG A 165 -21.05 -4.85 8.33
CA ARG A 165 -20.46 -6.05 8.94
C ARG A 165 -19.46 -6.65 7.97
N CYS A 166 -18.23 -6.81 8.40
CA CYS A 166 -17.19 -7.38 7.53
C CYS A 166 -17.50 -8.82 7.11
N GLU A 167 -18.30 -9.57 7.88
CA GLU A 167 -18.72 -10.93 7.54
C GLU A 167 -19.53 -11.02 6.24
N ASP A 168 -20.26 -9.95 5.86
CA ASP A 168 -21.07 -9.90 4.64
C ASP A 168 -20.19 -9.81 3.37
N PHE A 169 -18.93 -9.44 3.55
CA PHE A 169 -17.93 -9.24 2.49
C PHE A 169 -16.84 -10.31 2.46
N VAL A 170 -16.85 -11.26 3.39
CA VAL A 170 -15.96 -12.41 3.34
C VAL A 170 -16.49 -13.42 2.33
N GLU A 171 -15.59 -13.88 1.42
CA GLU A 171 -15.90 -14.98 0.51
C GLU A 171 -16.08 -16.30 1.30
N LYS A 172 -17.08 -17.07 0.91
CA LYS A 172 -17.39 -18.38 1.53
C LYS A 172 -16.60 -19.50 0.88
#